data_45631ec05b06d878fc91b6b9e881433c
#
_entry.id   45631ec05b06d878fc91b6b9e881433c
#
_cell.length_a   1.000
_cell.length_b   1.000
_cell.length_c   1.000
_cell.angle_alpha   90.00
_cell.angle_beta   90.00
_cell.angle_gamma   90.00
#
_symmetry.space_group_name_H-M   'P 1'
#
loop_
_entity.id
_entity.type
_entity.pdbx_description
1 polymer ?
#
loop_
_entity_poly.entity_id
_entity_poly.type
_entity_poly.pdbx_seq_one_letter_code
_entity_poly.pdbx_strand_id
1 'polypeptide(L)'
;MRGIYTPVTDIRRKVFTEVARMAYEVNELSDYEKLMRELPFKIIPGEEKSLRSSIFLERAIISERVRLAMGMSLRPLDESVPASEGLEHSVIADKYYEPPLINVIKFACNACPEKVIKVTAMCQGCLAHPCQEVCPKHAISFRNGKSHIDQSLCVKCGRCVNSCPYSAIVKTERPCAAACGMGAIHSDEHGRAEIDYDKCVSCGMCLVNCPFGAIVDKGQIFQLIQSIKRGDEVVAIVAPAFINQFPGMTPSKLKEAMRQLGFADVAEVAIGADLCTIDEAKDFMEEVPTKIPFMGTSCCPAWSVMAKKLFPQQAECISMAMTPMVLTARLIKKEKPNARICFVGPCAAKKLEASRRSVRSEVDFVLTFEELMGLFEAKSVDFASLPDNPEDSFSSASADARGFAASGGVAQAVVNAIKKMDPDREVKVASAQGLADCKKMMMMAKAGKYNGYLLEGMACPGGCIAGAGTLADPAKSVAMLNKYKNEATMKVATETPYQDSLNLLHY
;
A
#
# COMPACT_ATOMS: atom_id res chain seq x y z
N MET A 1 11.71 -1.11 3.24
CA MET A 1 13.06 -0.97 2.63
C MET A 1 12.91 -0.77 1.13
N ARG A 2 12.26 0.34 0.73
CA ARG A 2 12.02 0.69 -0.68
C ARG A 2 13.29 1.24 -1.30
N GLY A 3 13.51 0.94 -2.58
CA GLY A 3 14.73 1.32 -3.29
C GLY A 3 15.97 0.50 -2.92
N ILE A 4 15.84 -0.47 -2.03
CA ILE A 4 16.91 -1.40 -1.65
C ILE A 4 16.44 -2.82 -2.01
N TYR A 5 17.17 -3.46 -2.91
CA TYR A 5 16.92 -4.85 -3.26
C TYR A 5 17.46 -5.76 -2.15
N THR A 6 16.59 -6.53 -1.54
CA THR A 6 16.92 -7.39 -0.38
C THR A 6 16.56 -8.85 -0.69
N PRO A 7 17.07 -9.83 0.06
CA PRO A 7 16.63 -11.22 -0.10
C PRO A 7 15.11 -11.41 0.04
N VAL A 8 14.44 -10.58 0.85
CA VAL A 8 12.97 -10.60 0.96
C VAL A 8 12.33 -10.12 -0.35
N THR A 9 12.87 -9.07 -0.95
CA THR A 9 12.40 -8.54 -2.24
C THR A 9 12.62 -9.55 -3.36
N ASP A 10 13.80 -10.21 -3.38
CA ASP A 10 14.15 -11.25 -4.34
C ASP A 10 13.17 -12.44 -4.29
N ILE A 11 12.92 -12.95 -3.08
CA ILE A 11 11.94 -14.03 -2.89
C ILE A 11 10.55 -13.63 -3.36
N ARG A 12 10.06 -12.44 -2.99
CA ARG A 12 8.74 -11.97 -3.39
C ARG A 12 8.64 -11.89 -4.91
N ARG A 13 9.65 -11.35 -5.55
CA ARG A 13 9.73 -11.26 -7.00
C ARG A 13 9.70 -12.65 -7.66
N LYS A 14 10.54 -13.57 -7.21
CA LYS A 14 10.55 -14.95 -7.70
C LYS A 14 9.19 -15.63 -7.57
N VAL A 15 8.51 -15.44 -6.43
CA VAL A 15 7.16 -16.00 -6.22
C VAL A 15 6.17 -15.41 -7.24
N PHE A 16 6.14 -14.09 -7.41
CA PHE A 16 5.23 -13.45 -8.38
C PHE A 16 5.55 -13.88 -9.81
N THR A 17 6.83 -13.96 -10.18
CA THR A 17 7.28 -14.40 -11.50
C THR A 17 6.85 -15.85 -11.78
N GLU A 18 7.06 -16.76 -10.84
CA GLU A 18 6.72 -18.17 -11.05
C GLU A 18 5.21 -18.42 -11.03
N VAL A 19 4.45 -17.70 -10.19
CA VAL A 19 2.98 -17.75 -10.21
C VAL A 19 2.44 -17.21 -11.53
N ALA A 20 2.99 -16.10 -12.03
CA ALA A 20 2.60 -15.56 -13.32
C ALA A 20 2.95 -16.51 -14.48
N ARG A 21 4.17 -17.08 -14.47
CA ARG A 21 4.59 -18.06 -15.49
C ARG A 21 3.67 -19.29 -15.51
N MET A 22 3.40 -19.85 -14.34
CA MET A 22 2.47 -20.97 -14.20
C MET A 22 1.07 -20.60 -14.76
N ALA A 23 0.57 -19.40 -14.45
CA ALA A 23 -0.75 -18.95 -14.93
C ALA A 23 -0.78 -18.76 -16.46
N TYR A 24 0.31 -18.29 -17.09
CA TYR A 24 0.38 -18.14 -18.55
C TYR A 24 0.54 -19.47 -19.29
N GLU A 25 1.33 -20.40 -18.76
CA GLU A 25 1.78 -21.59 -19.49
C GLU A 25 0.84 -22.80 -19.33
N VAL A 26 0.08 -22.88 -18.25
CA VAL A 26 -0.69 -24.08 -17.88
C VAL A 26 -2.20 -23.81 -17.98
N ASN A 27 -2.97 -24.87 -18.29
CA ASN A 27 -4.43 -24.79 -18.41
C ASN A 27 -5.17 -25.78 -17.50
N GLU A 28 -4.55 -26.93 -17.22
CA GLU A 28 -5.21 -28.02 -16.51
C GLU A 28 -5.02 -27.92 -14.99
N LEU A 29 -6.07 -28.20 -14.23
CA LEU A 29 -6.04 -28.12 -12.75
C LEU A 29 -4.97 -29.04 -12.15
N SER A 30 -4.83 -30.25 -12.65
CA SER A 30 -3.84 -31.25 -12.22
C SER A 30 -2.39 -30.74 -12.36
N ASP A 31 -2.12 -30.00 -13.43
CA ASP A 31 -0.79 -29.43 -13.66
C ASP A 31 -0.48 -28.28 -12.71
N TYR A 32 -1.48 -27.45 -12.38
CA TYR A 32 -1.33 -26.43 -11.33
C TYR A 32 -1.02 -27.07 -9.97
N GLU A 33 -1.71 -28.14 -9.59
CA GLU A 33 -1.43 -28.86 -8.35
C GLU A 33 0.00 -29.39 -8.28
N LYS A 34 0.48 -29.95 -9.39
CA LYS A 34 1.84 -30.45 -9.52
C LYS A 34 2.86 -29.32 -9.36
N LEU A 35 2.68 -28.24 -10.12
CA LEU A 35 3.58 -27.08 -10.07
C LEU A 35 3.60 -26.42 -8.70
N MET A 36 2.47 -26.28 -8.01
CA MET A 36 2.44 -25.74 -6.65
C MET A 36 3.32 -26.54 -5.68
N ARG A 37 3.48 -27.84 -5.88
CA ARG A 37 4.40 -28.67 -5.08
C ARG A 37 5.86 -28.48 -5.49
N GLU A 38 6.12 -28.20 -6.77
CA GLU A 38 7.48 -28.06 -7.33
C GLU A 38 8.04 -26.65 -7.14
N LEU A 39 7.20 -25.60 -7.16
CA LEU A 39 7.64 -24.21 -7.08
C LEU A 39 8.52 -23.89 -5.85
N PRO A 40 8.26 -24.40 -4.63
CA PRO A 40 9.17 -24.17 -3.51
C PRO A 40 10.59 -24.69 -3.75
N PHE A 41 10.75 -25.78 -4.49
CA PHE A 41 12.05 -26.36 -4.84
C PHE A 41 12.71 -25.60 -5.99
N LYS A 42 11.96 -25.06 -6.94
CA LYS A 42 12.45 -24.22 -8.03
C LYS A 42 12.95 -22.87 -7.49
N ILE A 43 12.22 -22.26 -6.57
CA ILE A 43 12.55 -20.93 -5.98
C ILE A 43 13.71 -21.04 -4.98
N ILE A 44 13.75 -22.11 -4.18
CA ILE A 44 14.82 -22.44 -3.23
C ILE A 44 15.46 -23.77 -3.65
N PRO A 45 16.40 -23.76 -4.61
CA PRO A 45 17.08 -24.96 -5.10
C PRO A 45 18.17 -25.46 -4.14
N GLY A 46 18.66 -26.68 -4.40
CA GLY A 46 19.78 -27.26 -3.66
C GLY A 46 19.36 -27.92 -2.34
N GLU A 47 20.34 -28.24 -1.51
CA GLU A 47 20.17 -28.96 -0.26
C GLU A 47 20.53 -28.14 0.98
N GLU A 48 21.25 -27.03 0.79
CA GLU A 48 21.72 -26.19 1.88
C GLU A 48 20.77 -25.03 2.17
N LYS A 49 20.62 -24.71 3.44
CA LYS A 49 19.88 -23.52 3.90
C LYS A 49 20.61 -22.24 3.49
N SER A 50 19.88 -21.22 3.12
CA SER A 50 20.45 -19.92 2.74
C SER A 50 19.90 -18.72 3.53
N LEU A 51 18.65 -18.79 3.98
CA LEU A 51 17.94 -17.64 4.54
C LEU A 51 17.36 -17.91 5.92
N ARG A 52 17.14 -19.18 6.28
CA ARG A 52 16.52 -19.61 7.54
C ARG A 52 17.33 -20.73 8.21
N SER A 53 16.82 -21.24 9.33
CA SER A 53 17.44 -22.34 10.06
C SER A 53 17.47 -23.68 9.31
N SER A 54 16.56 -23.86 8.35
CA SER A 54 16.40 -25.10 7.59
C SER A 54 15.84 -24.80 6.19
N ILE A 55 16.34 -25.51 5.18
CA ILE A 55 15.81 -25.45 3.81
C ILE A 55 14.35 -25.91 3.72
N PHE A 56 13.95 -26.87 4.57
CA PHE A 56 12.54 -27.29 4.65
C PHE A 56 11.63 -26.17 5.12
N LEU A 57 12.07 -25.37 6.11
CA LEU A 57 11.36 -24.19 6.57
C LEU A 57 11.29 -23.12 5.47
N GLU A 58 12.37 -22.90 4.73
CA GLU A 58 12.39 -21.96 3.60
C GLU A 58 11.34 -22.33 2.56
N ARG A 59 11.31 -23.59 2.13
CA ARG A 59 10.35 -24.11 1.15
C ARG A 59 8.91 -24.10 1.66
N ALA A 60 8.69 -24.38 2.95
CA ALA A 60 7.36 -24.26 3.55
C ALA A 60 6.85 -22.82 3.51
N ILE A 61 7.71 -21.82 3.79
CA ILE A 61 7.38 -20.40 3.69
C ILE A 61 7.05 -20.03 2.23
N ILE A 62 7.82 -20.52 1.25
CA ILE A 62 7.53 -20.29 -0.16
C ILE A 62 6.18 -20.88 -0.56
N SER A 63 5.84 -22.08 -0.11
CA SER A 63 4.55 -22.71 -0.38
C SER A 63 3.38 -21.80 0.06
N GLU A 64 3.44 -21.22 1.26
CA GLU A 64 2.41 -20.29 1.72
C GLU A 64 2.40 -18.97 0.92
N ARG A 65 3.57 -18.48 0.48
CA ARG A 65 3.64 -17.28 -0.37
C ARG A 65 3.03 -17.52 -1.75
N VAL A 66 3.22 -18.70 -2.34
CA VAL A 66 2.59 -19.09 -3.62
C VAL A 66 1.07 -19.07 -3.45
N ARG A 67 0.53 -19.68 -2.39
CA ARG A 67 -0.90 -19.66 -2.08
C ARG A 67 -1.44 -18.23 -2.01
N LEU A 68 -0.79 -17.37 -1.22
CA LEU A 68 -1.21 -15.96 -1.07
C LEU A 68 -1.09 -15.18 -2.40
N ALA A 69 -0.07 -15.42 -3.21
CA ALA A 69 0.08 -14.77 -4.52
C ALA A 69 -1.02 -15.20 -5.52
N MET A 70 -1.57 -16.40 -5.35
CA MET A 70 -2.73 -16.90 -6.09
C MET A 70 -4.08 -16.44 -5.50
N GLY A 71 -4.08 -15.65 -4.41
CA GLY A 71 -5.29 -15.18 -3.74
C GLY A 71 -5.86 -16.13 -2.67
N MET A 72 -5.26 -17.31 -2.50
CA MET A 72 -5.71 -18.32 -1.55
C MET A 72 -5.38 -17.95 -0.10
N SER A 73 -6.06 -18.56 0.87
CA SER A 73 -5.75 -18.40 2.29
C SER A 73 -4.56 -19.26 2.73
N LEU A 74 -3.93 -18.86 3.85
CA LEU A 74 -2.92 -19.69 4.51
C LEU A 74 -3.55 -21.00 4.98
N ARG A 75 -2.75 -22.08 4.98
CA ARG A 75 -3.16 -23.35 5.59
C ARG A 75 -3.22 -23.22 7.12
N PRO A 76 -4.15 -23.96 7.78
CA PRO A 76 -4.13 -24.09 9.23
C PRO A 76 -2.80 -24.71 9.68
N LEU A 77 -2.38 -24.41 10.92
CA LEU A 77 -1.09 -24.90 11.44
C LEU A 77 -1.19 -26.25 12.14
N ASP A 78 -2.37 -26.63 12.53
CA ASP A 78 -2.74 -27.80 13.32
C ASP A 78 -3.34 -28.93 12.51
N GLU A 79 -3.54 -28.71 11.19
CA GLU A 79 -4.10 -29.69 10.28
C GLU A 79 -3.15 -29.99 9.12
N SER A 80 -3.15 -31.25 8.69
CA SER A 80 -2.37 -31.67 7.50
C SER A 80 -3.18 -31.42 6.22
N VAL A 81 -2.94 -30.25 5.62
CA VAL A 81 -3.65 -29.79 4.42
C VAL A 81 -2.68 -29.67 3.26
N PRO A 82 -3.02 -30.19 2.04
CA PRO A 82 -2.18 -30.04 0.85
C PRO A 82 -1.93 -28.56 0.47
N ALA A 83 -0.81 -28.29 -0.19
CA ALA A 83 -0.54 -26.93 -0.68
C ALA A 83 -1.55 -26.46 -1.74
N SER A 84 -2.21 -27.37 -2.42
CA SER A 84 -3.24 -27.14 -3.46
C SER A 84 -4.67 -27.07 -2.92
N GLU A 85 -4.91 -27.24 -1.62
CA GLU A 85 -6.26 -27.18 -1.06
C GLU A 85 -6.95 -25.85 -1.36
N GLY A 86 -8.15 -25.88 -1.94
CA GLY A 86 -8.91 -24.70 -2.34
C GLY A 86 -8.44 -24.09 -3.68
N LEU A 87 -7.58 -24.76 -4.43
CA LEU A 87 -7.06 -24.29 -5.72
C LEU A 87 -8.18 -24.06 -6.73
N GLU A 88 -9.20 -24.91 -6.73
CA GLU A 88 -10.36 -24.84 -7.62
C GLU A 88 -11.12 -23.50 -7.48
N HIS A 89 -11.10 -22.88 -6.31
CA HIS A 89 -11.71 -21.56 -6.10
C HIS A 89 -10.86 -20.42 -6.61
N SER A 90 -9.55 -20.62 -6.75
CA SER A 90 -8.57 -19.62 -7.21
C SER A 90 -8.37 -19.66 -8.72
N VAL A 91 -8.54 -20.83 -9.37
CA VAL A 91 -8.36 -21.02 -10.82
C VAL A 91 -9.59 -20.54 -11.59
N ILE A 92 -9.84 -19.25 -11.52
CA ILE A 92 -10.98 -18.59 -12.18
C ILE A 92 -10.51 -17.30 -12.88
N ALA A 93 -11.25 -16.90 -13.90
CA ALA A 93 -11.00 -15.69 -14.67
C ALA A 93 -11.80 -14.47 -14.13
N ASP A 94 -12.24 -14.51 -12.88
CA ASP A 94 -13.07 -13.50 -12.24
C ASP A 94 -12.43 -13.05 -10.93
N LYS A 95 -12.91 -11.91 -10.41
CA LYS A 95 -12.45 -11.39 -9.14
C LYS A 95 -12.64 -12.42 -8.02
N TYR A 96 -11.53 -12.84 -7.43
CA TYR A 96 -11.53 -13.68 -6.24
C TYR A 96 -11.00 -12.92 -5.04
N TYR A 97 -11.77 -12.88 -3.98
CA TYR A 97 -11.35 -12.28 -2.72
C TYR A 97 -11.94 -13.02 -1.53
N GLU A 98 -11.06 -13.58 -0.75
CA GLU A 98 -11.34 -14.19 0.54
C GLU A 98 -10.60 -13.42 1.64
N PRO A 99 -11.29 -12.83 2.63
CA PRO A 99 -10.61 -12.15 3.72
C PRO A 99 -9.81 -13.13 4.61
N PRO A 100 -8.76 -12.66 5.29
CA PRO A 100 -8.24 -11.29 5.29
C PRO A 100 -7.25 -11.02 4.14
N LEU A 101 -7.10 -9.73 3.77
CA LEU A 101 -6.15 -9.34 2.72
C LEU A 101 -4.69 -9.46 3.18
N ILE A 102 -4.38 -8.95 4.38
CA ILE A 102 -3.02 -8.97 4.94
C ILE A 102 -2.89 -10.17 5.87
N ASN A 103 -1.88 -10.97 5.66
CA ASN A 103 -1.67 -12.24 6.35
C ASN A 103 -0.31 -12.30 7.04
N VAL A 104 -0.19 -13.07 8.11
CA VAL A 104 1.08 -13.37 8.78
C VAL A 104 1.39 -14.85 8.62
N ILE A 105 2.44 -15.18 7.87
CA ILE A 105 2.98 -16.53 7.83
C ILE A 105 3.67 -16.77 9.19
N LYS A 106 2.99 -17.46 10.09
CA LYS A 106 3.39 -17.60 11.50
C LYS A 106 4.78 -18.19 11.69
N PHE A 107 5.16 -19.19 10.92
CA PHE A 107 6.49 -19.81 10.98
C PHE A 107 7.59 -19.02 10.24
N ALA A 108 7.23 -17.99 9.49
CA ALA A 108 8.18 -16.99 8.97
C ALA A 108 8.41 -15.84 9.95
N CYS A 109 7.56 -15.69 10.96
CA CYS A 109 7.67 -14.63 11.97
C CYS A 109 8.77 -14.93 12.98
N ASN A 110 9.65 -13.95 13.19
CA ASN A 110 10.80 -14.08 14.11
C ASN A 110 10.45 -13.77 15.58
N ALA A 111 9.18 -13.72 15.95
CA ALA A 111 8.73 -13.37 17.31
C ALA A 111 9.49 -12.14 17.88
N CYS A 112 9.58 -11.06 17.09
CA CYS A 112 10.32 -9.86 17.48
C CYS A 112 9.82 -9.32 18.83
N PRO A 113 10.71 -8.77 19.66
CA PRO A 113 10.34 -8.28 20.98
C PRO A 113 9.30 -7.17 20.89
N GLU A 114 8.41 -7.14 21.87
CA GLU A 114 7.49 -6.01 22.04
C GLU A 114 8.27 -4.76 22.46
N LYS A 115 7.57 -3.61 22.45
CA LYS A 115 8.16 -2.34 22.84
C LYS A 115 8.70 -2.42 24.27
N VAL A 116 10.01 -2.29 24.40
CA VAL A 116 10.70 -2.31 25.68
C VAL A 116 11.90 -1.37 25.66
N ILE A 117 12.21 -0.76 26.80
CA ILE A 117 13.43 0.01 27.01
C ILE A 117 14.41 -0.87 27.78
N LYS A 118 15.61 -1.08 27.23
CA LYS A 118 16.64 -1.94 27.82
C LYS A 118 17.95 -1.21 27.97
N VAL A 119 18.68 -1.50 29.03
CA VAL A 119 20.10 -1.11 29.21
C VAL A 119 20.96 -2.16 28.54
N THR A 120 21.94 -1.74 27.76
CA THR A 120 22.91 -2.62 27.12
C THR A 120 24.20 -2.71 27.91
N ALA A 121 25.09 -3.59 27.47
CA ALA A 121 26.44 -3.75 28.10
C ALA A 121 27.28 -2.46 27.99
N MET A 122 26.94 -1.51 27.10
CA MET A 122 27.63 -0.23 26.93
C MET A 122 27.45 0.75 28.10
N CYS A 123 26.58 0.45 29.08
CA CYS A 123 26.40 1.30 30.25
C CYS A 123 27.71 1.43 31.06
N GLN A 124 28.17 2.69 31.27
CA GLN A 124 29.40 3.01 31.98
C GLN A 124 29.17 3.26 33.47
N GLY A 125 27.93 3.21 33.96
CA GLY A 125 27.64 3.50 35.38
C GLY A 125 28.02 4.94 35.77
N CYS A 126 27.79 5.92 34.89
CA CYS A 126 28.21 7.30 35.05
C CYS A 126 27.66 7.92 36.34
N LEU A 127 28.46 8.77 37.01
CA LEU A 127 28.12 9.37 38.30
C LEU A 127 26.88 10.29 38.24
N ALA A 128 26.68 10.95 37.12
CA ALA A 128 25.57 11.91 36.94
C ALA A 128 24.18 11.25 36.82
N HIS A 129 24.13 9.95 36.51
CA HIS A 129 22.89 9.15 36.35
C HIS A 129 21.76 9.84 35.58
N PRO A 130 21.99 10.53 34.41
CA PRO A 130 20.97 11.31 33.73
C PRO A 130 19.74 10.48 33.36
N CYS A 131 19.89 9.21 33.08
CA CYS A 131 18.77 8.33 32.77
C CYS A 131 17.82 8.11 33.96
N GLN A 132 18.33 8.11 35.18
CA GLN A 132 17.53 7.99 36.41
C GLN A 132 16.80 9.31 36.69
N GLU A 133 17.51 10.43 36.58
CA GLU A 133 16.96 11.76 36.86
C GLU A 133 15.81 12.17 35.93
N VAL A 134 15.88 11.79 34.66
CA VAL A 134 14.80 12.12 33.69
C VAL A 134 13.61 11.15 33.73
N CYS A 135 13.67 10.10 34.56
CA CYS A 135 12.64 9.07 34.61
C CYS A 135 11.40 9.54 35.40
N PRO A 136 10.24 9.83 34.76
CA PRO A 136 9.07 10.36 35.46
C PRO A 136 8.37 9.34 36.36
N LYS A 137 8.78 8.06 36.27
CA LYS A 137 8.23 6.96 37.07
C LYS A 137 9.26 6.32 38.03
N HIS A 138 10.45 6.93 38.12
CA HIS A 138 11.53 6.40 38.97
C HIS A 138 11.80 4.91 38.74
N ALA A 139 11.61 4.45 37.49
CA ALA A 139 11.77 3.05 37.13
C ALA A 139 13.21 2.62 36.91
N ILE A 140 14.20 3.50 37.16
CA ILE A 140 15.62 3.22 36.94
C ILE A 140 16.37 3.25 38.25
N SER A 141 17.09 2.16 38.51
CA SER A 141 17.96 1.99 39.65
C SER A 141 19.36 1.60 39.20
N PHE A 142 20.36 1.75 40.11
CA PHE A 142 21.73 1.30 39.88
C PHE A 142 21.99 0.04 40.66
N ARG A 143 22.53 -0.99 39.98
CA ARG A 143 22.93 -2.26 40.59
C ARG A 143 24.23 -2.73 39.93
N ASN A 144 25.19 -3.17 40.73
CA ASN A 144 26.49 -3.67 40.23
C ASN A 144 27.17 -2.71 39.23
N GLY A 145 27.16 -1.41 39.53
CA GLY A 145 27.78 -0.38 38.69
C GLY A 145 27.10 -0.09 37.37
N LYS A 146 25.89 -0.59 37.15
CA LYS A 146 25.11 -0.38 35.90
C LYS A 146 23.67 0.03 36.18
N SER A 147 23.10 0.78 35.25
CA SER A 147 21.69 1.14 35.26
C SER A 147 20.83 -0.10 35.05
N HIS A 148 19.73 -0.19 35.75
CA HIS A 148 18.71 -1.26 35.61
C HIS A 148 17.34 -0.63 35.53
N ILE A 149 16.51 -1.07 34.56
CA ILE A 149 15.16 -0.57 34.35
C ILE A 149 14.14 -1.60 34.81
N ASP A 150 13.32 -1.21 35.77
CA ASP A 150 12.18 -2.01 36.21
C ASP A 150 11.07 -1.89 35.15
N GLN A 151 10.80 -3.00 34.43
CA GLN A 151 9.83 -3.03 33.34
C GLN A 151 8.38 -2.90 33.85
N SER A 152 8.09 -3.21 35.10
CA SER A 152 6.77 -3.08 35.71
C SER A 152 6.40 -1.60 35.93
N LEU A 153 7.37 -0.76 36.25
CA LEU A 153 7.21 0.68 36.46
C LEU A 153 7.41 1.49 35.19
N CYS A 154 8.11 0.92 34.20
CA CYS A 154 8.50 1.64 32.98
C CYS A 154 7.33 1.89 32.05
N VAL A 155 6.96 3.16 31.83
CA VAL A 155 5.92 3.58 30.86
C VAL A 155 6.44 3.70 29.42
N LYS A 156 7.66 3.25 29.14
CA LYS A 156 8.27 3.18 27.81
C LYS A 156 8.33 4.53 27.06
N CYS A 157 8.43 5.64 27.79
CA CYS A 157 8.41 7.01 27.23
C CYS A 157 9.68 7.37 26.43
N GLY A 158 10.82 6.71 26.66
CA GLY A 158 12.07 6.92 25.94
C GLY A 158 12.94 8.08 26.42
N ARG A 159 12.55 8.86 27.45
CA ARG A 159 13.37 9.99 27.95
C ARG A 159 14.80 9.58 28.32
N CYS A 160 14.96 8.42 28.99
CA CYS A 160 16.26 7.88 29.36
C CYS A 160 17.12 7.45 28.16
N VAL A 161 16.50 7.10 27.02
CA VAL A 161 17.23 6.80 25.77
C VAL A 161 17.95 8.05 25.27
N ASN A 162 17.21 9.18 25.22
CA ASN A 162 17.73 10.44 24.70
C ASN A 162 18.72 11.12 25.66
N SER A 163 18.64 10.85 26.96
CA SER A 163 19.52 11.44 27.97
C SER A 163 20.83 10.71 28.18
N CYS A 164 20.96 9.46 27.67
CA CYS A 164 22.16 8.67 27.87
C CYS A 164 23.30 9.11 26.93
N PRO A 165 24.42 9.70 27.44
CA PRO A 165 25.51 10.18 26.60
C PRO A 165 26.29 9.03 25.92
N TYR A 166 26.16 7.80 26.44
CA TYR A 166 26.82 6.60 25.89
C TYR A 166 25.91 5.79 24.96
N SER A 167 24.69 6.27 24.65
CA SER A 167 23.68 5.51 23.87
C SER A 167 23.50 4.07 24.39
N ALA A 168 23.72 3.87 25.70
CA ALA A 168 23.65 2.55 26.33
C ALA A 168 22.22 2.07 26.64
N ILE A 169 21.23 2.93 26.45
CA ILE A 169 19.81 2.59 26.63
C ILE A 169 19.14 2.58 25.27
N VAL A 170 18.55 1.44 24.93
CA VAL A 170 17.93 1.24 23.63
C VAL A 170 16.44 0.96 23.78
N LYS A 171 15.67 1.49 22.83
CA LYS A 171 14.26 1.15 22.65
C LYS A 171 14.18 0.08 21.57
N THR A 172 13.71 -1.10 21.93
CA THR A 172 13.38 -2.15 20.97
C THR A 172 11.87 -2.18 20.76
N GLU A 173 11.45 -2.40 19.53
CA GLU A 173 10.05 -2.49 19.18
C GLU A 173 9.90 -3.37 17.94
N ARG A 174 8.83 -4.16 17.88
CA ARG A 174 8.51 -4.97 16.72
C ARG A 174 8.26 -4.07 15.53
N PRO A 175 9.03 -4.17 14.40
CA PRO A 175 8.93 -3.21 13.30
C PRO A 175 7.54 -3.13 12.66
N CYS A 176 6.83 -4.26 12.52
CA CYS A 176 5.48 -4.28 11.96
C CYS A 176 4.46 -3.60 12.87
N ALA A 177 4.58 -3.73 14.20
CA ALA A 177 3.70 -3.04 15.16
C ALA A 177 4.04 -1.55 15.26
N ALA A 178 5.33 -1.19 15.24
CA ALA A 178 5.79 0.20 15.22
C ALA A 178 5.27 0.97 13.99
N ALA A 179 5.19 0.28 12.84
CA ALA A 179 4.67 0.86 11.59
C ALA A 179 3.12 0.88 11.52
N CYS A 180 2.44 0.22 12.46
CA CYS A 180 0.98 0.13 12.44
C CYS A 180 0.34 1.32 13.16
N GLY A 181 -0.04 2.37 12.43
CA GLY A 181 -0.73 3.54 13.00
C GLY A 181 -2.11 3.23 13.61
N MET A 182 -2.68 2.05 13.29
CA MET A 182 -3.93 1.57 13.88
C MET A 182 -3.75 0.83 15.21
N GLY A 183 -2.51 0.41 15.55
CA GLY A 183 -2.26 -0.44 16.71
C GLY A 183 -2.92 -1.83 16.59
N ALA A 184 -3.04 -2.34 15.37
CA ALA A 184 -3.71 -3.59 15.06
C ALA A 184 -2.81 -4.82 15.19
N ILE A 185 -1.53 -4.68 15.56
CA ILE A 185 -0.58 -5.79 15.63
C ILE A 185 -0.12 -6.00 17.07
N HIS A 186 -0.34 -7.21 17.56
CA HIS A 186 0.05 -7.67 18.88
C HIS A 186 0.82 -8.99 18.82
N SER A 187 1.20 -9.56 19.95
CA SER A 187 1.78 -10.89 20.06
C SER A 187 0.71 -11.95 20.27
N ASP A 188 0.84 -13.09 19.60
CA ASP A 188 0.13 -14.29 19.98
C ASP A 188 0.81 -14.97 21.20
N GLU A 189 0.29 -16.11 21.66
CA GLU A 189 0.81 -16.89 22.79
C GLU A 189 2.29 -17.35 22.64
N HIS A 190 2.75 -17.44 21.37
CA HIS A 190 4.13 -17.78 21.04
C HIS A 190 5.02 -16.56 20.76
N GLY A 191 4.53 -15.35 21.05
CA GLY A 191 5.24 -14.10 20.78
C GLY A 191 5.31 -13.71 19.31
N ARG A 192 4.60 -14.41 18.40
CA ARG A 192 4.57 -14.09 16.96
C ARG A 192 3.57 -12.97 16.69
N ALA A 193 3.74 -12.28 15.55
CA ALA A 193 2.79 -11.23 15.16
C ALA A 193 1.41 -11.80 14.89
N GLU A 194 0.41 -11.12 15.37
CA GLU A 194 -1.01 -11.35 15.11
C GLU A 194 -1.70 -10.05 14.77
N ILE A 195 -2.65 -10.08 13.82
CA ILE A 195 -3.37 -8.92 13.32
C ILE A 195 -4.80 -8.95 13.85
N ASP A 196 -5.18 -7.89 14.55
CA ASP A 196 -6.56 -7.58 14.89
C ASP A 196 -7.25 -7.01 13.61
N TYR A 197 -8.02 -7.85 12.93
CA TYR A 197 -8.66 -7.49 11.68
C TYR A 197 -9.80 -6.48 11.84
N ASP A 198 -10.37 -6.36 13.02
CA ASP A 198 -11.39 -5.34 13.31
C ASP A 198 -10.77 -3.94 13.31
N LYS A 199 -9.49 -3.82 13.68
CA LYS A 199 -8.74 -2.57 13.60
C LYS A 199 -8.03 -2.36 12.28
N CYS A 200 -7.64 -3.44 11.60
CA CYS A 200 -6.84 -3.37 10.39
C CYS A 200 -7.57 -2.63 9.26
N VAL A 201 -6.86 -1.74 8.56
CA VAL A 201 -7.33 -1.02 7.36
C VAL A 201 -6.56 -1.42 6.10
N SER A 202 -5.83 -2.51 6.14
CA SER A 202 -5.09 -3.10 5.01
C SER A 202 -4.12 -2.14 4.30
N CYS A 203 -3.56 -1.15 5.01
CA CYS A 203 -2.64 -0.18 4.41
C CYS A 203 -1.30 -0.76 3.93
N GLY A 204 -0.92 -1.96 4.37
CA GLY A 204 0.31 -2.65 3.97
C GLY A 204 1.61 -2.15 4.61
N MET A 205 1.57 -1.16 5.52
CA MET A 205 2.79 -0.64 6.14
C MET A 205 3.56 -1.67 6.98
N CYS A 206 2.85 -2.61 7.61
CA CYS A 206 3.47 -3.73 8.32
C CYS A 206 4.23 -4.68 7.39
N LEU A 207 3.77 -4.87 6.15
CA LEU A 207 4.40 -5.69 5.13
C LEU A 207 5.77 -5.12 4.74
N VAL A 208 5.83 -3.80 4.46
CA VAL A 208 7.07 -3.11 4.08
C VAL A 208 8.11 -3.11 5.19
N ASN A 209 7.66 -3.04 6.46
CA ASN A 209 8.53 -2.90 7.62
C ASN A 209 8.90 -4.23 8.27
N CYS A 210 8.42 -5.38 7.77
CA CYS A 210 8.81 -6.68 8.28
C CYS A 210 10.14 -7.16 7.66
N PRO A 211 11.27 -7.13 8.39
CA PRO A 211 12.57 -7.53 7.83
C PRO A 211 12.68 -9.04 7.58
N PHE A 212 11.76 -9.81 8.13
CA PHE A 212 11.68 -11.25 7.93
C PHE A 212 10.72 -11.64 6.80
N GLY A 213 10.03 -10.66 6.20
CA GLY A 213 9.05 -10.92 5.17
C GLY A 213 7.89 -11.82 5.59
N ALA A 214 7.57 -11.90 6.89
CA ALA A 214 6.51 -12.75 7.40
C ALA A 214 5.10 -12.25 7.08
N ILE A 215 4.95 -10.96 6.77
CA ILE A 215 3.66 -10.35 6.45
C ILE A 215 3.53 -10.23 4.94
N VAL A 216 2.41 -10.70 4.42
CA VAL A 216 2.15 -10.80 2.97
C VAL A 216 0.68 -10.45 2.70
N ASP A 217 0.43 -9.78 1.58
CA ASP A 217 -0.92 -9.55 1.07
C ASP A 217 -1.32 -10.60 0.04
N LYS A 218 -2.63 -10.82 -0.13
CA LYS A 218 -3.14 -11.70 -1.19
C LYS A 218 -3.03 -11.03 -2.56
N GLY A 219 -2.60 -11.80 -3.55
CA GLY A 219 -2.47 -11.40 -4.96
C GLY A 219 -3.73 -11.64 -5.77
N GLN A 220 -3.75 -11.07 -6.97
CA GLN A 220 -4.75 -11.31 -8.00
C GLN A 220 -4.09 -11.57 -9.38
N ILE A 221 -2.80 -11.87 -9.38
CA ILE A 221 -2.01 -12.17 -10.59
C ILE A 221 -2.65 -13.32 -11.37
N PHE A 222 -3.01 -14.37 -10.66
CA PHE A 222 -3.49 -15.61 -11.26
C PHE A 222 -4.82 -15.39 -11.99
N GLN A 223 -5.81 -14.77 -11.32
CA GLN A 223 -7.14 -14.51 -11.87
C GLN A 223 -7.09 -13.54 -13.05
N LEU A 224 -6.24 -12.51 -12.97
CA LEU A 224 -6.00 -11.57 -14.08
C LEU A 224 -5.50 -12.31 -15.32
N ILE A 225 -4.50 -13.18 -15.17
CA ILE A 225 -3.92 -13.91 -16.31
C ILE A 225 -4.95 -14.89 -16.87
N GLN A 226 -5.77 -15.55 -16.04
CA GLN A 226 -6.86 -16.39 -16.52
C GLN A 226 -7.89 -15.59 -17.34
N SER A 227 -8.21 -14.36 -16.94
CA SER A 227 -9.08 -13.47 -17.69
C SER A 227 -8.48 -13.09 -19.06
N ILE A 228 -7.20 -12.75 -19.11
CA ILE A 228 -6.47 -12.51 -20.38
C ILE A 228 -6.50 -13.74 -21.28
N LYS A 229 -6.22 -14.92 -20.73
CA LYS A 229 -6.23 -16.19 -21.48
C LYS A 229 -7.61 -16.58 -22.00
N ARG A 230 -8.67 -16.26 -21.28
CA ARG A 230 -10.06 -16.44 -21.71
C ARG A 230 -10.41 -15.56 -22.93
N GLY A 231 -9.61 -14.51 -23.19
CA GLY A 231 -9.83 -13.57 -24.29
C GLY A 231 -10.65 -12.33 -23.88
N ASP A 232 -10.77 -12.05 -22.59
CA ASP A 232 -11.42 -10.85 -22.11
C ASP A 232 -10.64 -9.60 -22.57
N GLU A 233 -11.35 -8.51 -22.90
CA GLU A 233 -10.74 -7.20 -23.12
C GLU A 233 -10.31 -6.62 -21.77
N VAL A 234 -9.07 -6.83 -21.36
CA VAL A 234 -8.55 -6.31 -20.09
C VAL A 234 -7.88 -4.96 -20.30
N VAL A 235 -8.42 -3.91 -19.69
CA VAL A 235 -7.84 -2.56 -19.69
C VAL A 235 -7.12 -2.29 -18.38
N ALA A 236 -5.85 -1.90 -18.46
CA ALA A 236 -5.10 -1.47 -17.28
C ALA A 236 -5.33 0.00 -16.99
N ILE A 237 -5.57 0.34 -15.73
CA ILE A 237 -5.56 1.72 -15.24
C ILE A 237 -4.39 1.90 -14.28
N VAL A 238 -3.44 2.77 -14.61
CA VAL A 238 -2.15 2.86 -13.93
C VAL A 238 -2.07 4.12 -13.07
N ALA A 239 -1.74 3.95 -11.79
CA ALA A 239 -1.56 5.07 -10.86
C ALA A 239 -0.32 5.90 -11.24
N PRO A 240 -0.35 7.26 -11.14
CA PRO A 240 0.77 8.12 -11.54
C PRO A 240 2.05 7.86 -10.74
N ALA A 241 1.96 7.15 -9.61
CA ALA A 241 3.10 6.66 -8.85
C ALA A 241 3.96 5.60 -9.60
N PHE A 242 3.59 5.19 -10.82
CA PHE A 242 4.38 4.26 -11.65
C PHE A 242 5.73 4.85 -12.06
N ILE A 243 5.83 6.16 -12.10
CA ILE A 243 7.07 6.86 -12.45
C ILE A 243 8.21 6.40 -11.56
N ASN A 244 9.33 6.04 -12.19
CA ASN A 244 10.54 5.54 -11.54
C ASN A 244 10.42 4.15 -10.90
N GLN A 245 9.31 3.41 -11.10
CA GLN A 245 9.18 2.06 -10.52
C GLN A 245 9.92 1.00 -11.35
N PHE A 246 10.04 1.21 -12.65
CA PHE A 246 10.67 0.28 -13.59
C PHE A 246 11.86 0.95 -14.27
N PRO A 247 13.01 0.27 -14.42
CA PRO A 247 14.22 0.86 -15.02
C PRO A 247 13.97 1.35 -16.45
N GLY A 248 14.29 2.64 -16.72
CA GLY A 248 14.18 3.22 -18.06
C GLY A 248 12.79 3.28 -18.66
N MET A 249 11.73 3.11 -17.84
CA MET A 249 10.35 3.07 -18.30
C MET A 249 9.80 4.49 -18.49
N THR A 250 9.39 4.80 -19.72
CA THR A 250 8.57 5.97 -20.06
C THR A 250 7.09 5.59 -20.10
N PRO A 251 6.15 6.55 -20.13
CA PRO A 251 4.72 6.23 -20.27
C PRO A 251 4.39 5.39 -21.52
N SER A 252 5.01 5.68 -22.66
CA SER A 252 4.77 4.93 -23.91
C SER A 252 5.35 3.52 -23.84
N LYS A 253 6.57 3.37 -23.31
CA LYS A 253 7.18 2.05 -23.07
C LYS A 253 6.35 1.20 -22.11
N LEU A 254 5.75 1.82 -21.07
CA LEU A 254 4.86 1.11 -20.16
C LEU A 254 3.63 0.55 -20.87
N LYS A 255 3.01 1.35 -21.75
CA LYS A 255 1.87 0.87 -22.55
C LYS A 255 2.26 -0.34 -23.40
N GLU A 256 3.40 -0.27 -24.07
CA GLU A 256 3.89 -1.38 -24.89
C GLU A 256 4.23 -2.63 -24.06
N ALA A 257 4.92 -2.45 -22.94
CA ALA A 257 5.19 -3.54 -22.01
C ALA A 257 3.90 -4.24 -21.52
N MET A 258 2.87 -3.45 -21.24
CA MET A 258 1.55 -3.97 -20.82
C MET A 258 0.84 -4.73 -21.96
N ARG A 259 0.94 -4.25 -23.20
CA ARG A 259 0.42 -4.98 -24.39
C ARG A 259 1.07 -6.36 -24.52
N GLN A 260 2.39 -6.47 -24.27
CA GLN A 260 3.11 -7.75 -24.30
C GLN A 260 2.64 -8.72 -23.19
N LEU A 261 2.07 -8.21 -22.10
CA LEU A 261 1.43 -9.03 -21.07
C LEU A 261 0.02 -9.49 -21.46
N GLY A 262 -0.57 -8.93 -22.53
CA GLY A 262 -1.91 -9.26 -23.01
C GLY A 262 -3.00 -8.25 -22.61
N PHE A 263 -2.64 -7.08 -22.06
CA PHE A 263 -3.62 -6.01 -21.86
C PHE A 263 -4.04 -5.41 -23.20
N ALA A 264 -5.34 -5.16 -23.35
CA ALA A 264 -5.90 -4.58 -24.57
C ALA A 264 -5.63 -3.07 -24.67
N ASP A 265 -5.62 -2.38 -23.53
CA ASP A 265 -5.37 -0.92 -23.48
C ASP A 265 -4.82 -0.52 -22.10
N VAL A 266 -4.26 0.70 -22.03
CA VAL A 266 -3.68 1.26 -20.80
C VAL A 266 -4.03 2.74 -20.67
N ALA A 267 -4.68 3.12 -19.58
CA ALA A 267 -5.02 4.50 -19.24
C ALA A 267 -4.36 4.96 -17.93
N GLU A 268 -4.17 6.26 -17.75
CA GLU A 268 -3.68 6.78 -16.46
C GLU A 268 -4.84 7.07 -15.49
N VAL A 269 -4.68 6.67 -14.23
CA VAL A 269 -5.67 6.93 -13.16
C VAL A 269 -5.79 8.42 -12.83
N ALA A 270 -4.82 9.22 -13.25
CA ALA A 270 -4.86 10.67 -13.07
C ALA A 270 -6.08 11.32 -13.74
N ILE A 271 -6.69 10.71 -14.78
CA ILE A 271 -7.96 11.16 -15.36
C ILE A 271 -9.06 11.18 -14.29
N GLY A 272 -9.19 10.09 -13.53
CA GLY A 272 -10.15 10.04 -12.42
C GLY A 272 -9.76 10.93 -11.24
N ALA A 273 -8.46 11.30 -11.11
CA ALA A 273 -8.04 12.26 -10.10
C ALA A 273 -8.49 13.69 -10.45
N ASP A 274 -8.53 14.06 -11.72
CA ASP A 274 -9.14 15.32 -12.16
C ASP A 274 -10.62 15.38 -11.78
N LEU A 275 -11.36 14.31 -12.05
CA LEU A 275 -12.79 14.22 -11.73
C LEU A 275 -13.03 14.24 -10.21
N CYS A 276 -12.24 13.50 -9.45
CA CYS A 276 -12.30 13.50 -7.99
C CYS A 276 -12.01 14.91 -7.41
N THR A 277 -11.04 15.62 -7.98
CA THR A 277 -10.69 16.99 -7.57
C THR A 277 -11.86 17.94 -7.77
N ILE A 278 -12.54 17.86 -8.92
CA ILE A 278 -13.69 18.71 -9.23
C ILE A 278 -14.85 18.45 -8.26
N ASP A 279 -15.10 17.19 -7.97
CA ASP A 279 -16.15 16.75 -7.05
C ASP A 279 -15.86 17.25 -5.63
N GLU A 280 -14.66 16.97 -5.11
CA GLU A 280 -14.23 17.44 -3.78
C GLU A 280 -14.19 18.99 -3.67
N ALA A 281 -13.85 19.69 -4.76
CA ALA A 281 -13.85 21.15 -4.77
C ALA A 281 -15.27 21.71 -4.67
N LYS A 282 -16.23 21.15 -5.38
CA LYS A 282 -17.65 21.54 -5.30
C LYS A 282 -18.20 21.26 -3.90
N ASP A 283 -18.00 20.05 -3.38
CA ASP A 283 -18.44 19.66 -2.05
C ASP A 283 -17.86 20.58 -0.97
N PHE A 284 -16.56 20.90 -1.05
CA PHE A 284 -15.92 21.81 -0.09
C PHE A 284 -16.53 23.21 -0.12
N MET A 285 -16.76 23.79 -1.28
CA MET A 285 -17.36 25.13 -1.43
C MET A 285 -18.80 25.16 -0.91
N GLU A 286 -19.57 24.09 -1.12
CA GLU A 286 -20.97 24.01 -0.72
C GLU A 286 -21.15 23.69 0.77
N GLU A 287 -20.26 22.87 1.35
CA GLU A 287 -20.49 22.29 2.66
C GLU A 287 -19.66 22.96 3.78
N VAL A 288 -18.45 23.42 3.48
CA VAL A 288 -17.53 23.95 4.51
C VAL A 288 -17.55 25.47 4.57
N PRO A 289 -17.70 26.09 5.75
CA PRO A 289 -17.91 25.51 7.09
C PRO A 289 -19.40 25.41 7.49
N THR A 290 -20.34 25.60 6.57
CA THR A 290 -21.76 25.81 6.87
C THR A 290 -22.49 24.54 7.30
N LYS A 291 -22.29 23.44 6.59
CA LYS A 291 -22.92 22.14 6.89
C LYS A 291 -22.00 21.25 7.74
N ILE A 292 -20.71 21.23 7.42
CA ILE A 292 -19.68 20.47 8.14
C ILE A 292 -18.53 21.40 8.55
N PRO A 293 -17.91 21.18 9.73
CA PRO A 293 -16.87 22.09 10.23
C PRO A 293 -15.57 22.03 9.41
N PHE A 294 -15.25 20.90 8.79
CA PHE A 294 -14.07 20.69 7.93
C PHE A 294 -14.35 19.56 6.96
N MET A 295 -13.60 19.44 5.88
CA MET A 295 -13.69 18.31 4.97
C MET A 295 -12.36 17.56 4.89
N GLY A 296 -12.40 16.24 5.05
CA GLY A 296 -11.27 15.34 4.78
C GLY A 296 -11.37 14.72 3.39
N THR A 297 -10.25 14.65 2.65
CA THR A 297 -10.22 14.05 1.30
C THR A 297 -10.54 12.55 1.33
N SER A 298 -11.02 11.98 0.21
CA SER A 298 -11.46 10.58 0.11
C SER A 298 -10.46 9.64 -0.55
N CYS A 299 -9.50 10.13 -1.33
CA CYS A 299 -8.69 9.36 -2.29
C CYS A 299 -7.85 8.23 -1.68
N CYS A 300 -7.45 8.33 -0.41
CA CYS A 300 -6.72 7.28 0.30
C CYS A 300 -7.66 6.38 1.11
N PRO A 301 -7.97 5.13 0.67
CA PRO A 301 -8.97 4.28 1.33
C PRO A 301 -8.58 3.87 2.75
N ALA A 302 -7.29 3.73 3.04
CA ALA A 302 -6.84 3.40 4.39
C ALA A 302 -7.00 4.58 5.37
N TRP A 303 -6.81 5.81 4.91
CA TRP A 303 -7.08 7.02 5.68
C TRP A 303 -8.58 7.20 5.94
N SER A 304 -9.40 7.19 4.89
CA SER A 304 -10.84 7.41 5.02
C SER A 304 -11.51 6.37 5.91
N VAL A 305 -11.10 5.09 5.78
CA VAL A 305 -11.59 4.00 6.66
C VAL A 305 -11.13 4.20 8.11
N MET A 306 -9.87 4.58 8.33
CA MET A 306 -9.37 4.89 9.68
C MET A 306 -10.17 6.02 10.31
N ALA A 307 -10.39 7.12 9.57
CA ALA A 307 -11.13 8.26 10.05
C ALA A 307 -12.57 7.87 10.45
N LYS A 308 -13.30 7.17 9.58
CA LYS A 308 -14.67 6.71 9.83
C LYS A 308 -14.75 5.69 10.98
N LYS A 309 -13.78 4.77 11.11
CA LYS A 309 -13.74 3.78 12.20
C LYS A 309 -13.44 4.40 13.56
N LEU A 310 -12.46 5.28 13.65
CA LEU A 310 -11.98 5.83 14.93
C LEU A 310 -12.72 7.09 15.37
N PHE A 311 -13.35 7.80 14.42
CA PHE A 311 -14.05 9.06 14.64
C PHE A 311 -15.45 9.02 13.98
N PRO A 312 -16.34 8.11 14.40
CA PRO A 312 -17.65 7.93 13.75
C PRO A 312 -18.52 9.19 13.77
N GLN A 313 -18.36 10.05 14.77
CA GLN A 313 -19.07 11.33 14.86
C GLN A 313 -18.61 12.37 13.81
N GLN A 314 -17.41 12.22 13.25
CA GLN A 314 -16.87 13.03 12.19
C GLN A 314 -16.85 12.30 10.83
N ALA A 315 -17.56 11.18 10.71
CA ALA A 315 -17.59 10.39 9.47
C ALA A 315 -18.15 11.18 8.28
N GLU A 316 -19.10 12.06 8.53
CA GLU A 316 -19.72 12.96 7.54
C GLU A 316 -18.75 14.03 7.03
N CYS A 317 -17.71 14.37 7.81
CA CYS A 317 -16.68 15.30 7.38
C CYS A 317 -15.67 14.67 6.42
N ILE A 318 -15.72 13.37 6.17
CA ILE A 318 -14.85 12.73 5.18
C ILE A 318 -15.61 12.66 3.86
N SER A 319 -15.04 13.31 2.83
CA SER A 319 -15.63 13.39 1.50
C SER A 319 -16.16 12.03 1.01
N MET A 320 -17.32 12.06 0.38
CA MET A 320 -17.93 10.90 -0.25
C MET A 320 -17.60 10.81 -1.74
N ALA A 321 -16.81 11.74 -2.28
CA ALA A 321 -16.34 11.67 -3.66
C ALA A 321 -15.67 10.34 -3.94
N MET A 322 -15.97 9.77 -5.10
CA MET A 322 -15.36 8.51 -5.51
C MET A 322 -13.86 8.69 -5.75
N THR A 323 -13.10 7.66 -5.40
CA THR A 323 -11.65 7.71 -5.58
C THR A 323 -11.25 7.72 -7.05
N PRO A 324 -10.08 8.26 -7.41
CA PRO A 324 -9.58 8.26 -8.78
C PRO A 324 -9.63 6.90 -9.48
N MET A 325 -9.33 5.81 -8.74
CA MET A 325 -9.42 4.45 -9.26
C MET A 325 -10.84 4.10 -9.71
N VAL A 326 -11.84 4.41 -8.90
CA VAL A 326 -13.25 4.10 -9.19
C VAL A 326 -13.75 4.95 -10.36
N LEU A 327 -13.48 6.27 -10.35
CA LEU A 327 -13.90 7.18 -11.41
C LEU A 327 -13.31 6.81 -12.77
N THR A 328 -12.00 6.47 -12.82
CA THR A 328 -11.37 6.01 -14.07
C THR A 328 -11.98 4.71 -14.57
N ALA A 329 -12.21 3.74 -13.66
CA ALA A 329 -12.82 2.47 -14.04
C ALA A 329 -14.22 2.65 -14.60
N ARG A 330 -15.08 3.45 -13.96
CA ARG A 330 -16.43 3.74 -14.43
C ARG A 330 -16.45 4.51 -15.74
N LEU A 331 -15.53 5.46 -15.94
CA LEU A 331 -15.39 6.19 -17.20
C LEU A 331 -15.10 5.22 -18.36
N ILE A 332 -14.15 4.30 -18.17
CA ILE A 332 -13.82 3.30 -19.20
C ILE A 332 -14.99 2.33 -19.42
N LYS A 333 -15.63 1.85 -18.36
CA LYS A 333 -16.80 0.96 -18.47
C LYS A 333 -17.99 1.62 -19.20
N LYS A 334 -18.13 2.93 -19.14
CA LYS A 334 -19.16 3.65 -19.90
C LYS A 334 -18.93 3.54 -21.41
N GLU A 335 -17.67 3.60 -21.84
CA GLU A 335 -17.30 3.46 -23.25
C GLU A 335 -17.18 2.00 -23.68
N LYS A 336 -16.68 1.15 -22.80
CA LYS A 336 -16.41 -0.28 -23.00
C LYS A 336 -17.06 -1.12 -21.90
N PRO A 337 -18.39 -1.35 -21.93
CA PRO A 337 -19.13 -1.99 -20.82
C PRO A 337 -18.63 -3.39 -20.45
N ASN A 338 -18.11 -4.13 -21.43
CA ASN A 338 -17.64 -5.51 -21.24
C ASN A 338 -16.14 -5.60 -20.88
N ALA A 339 -15.39 -4.48 -20.92
CA ALA A 339 -13.98 -4.49 -20.58
C ALA A 339 -13.76 -4.89 -19.12
N ARG A 340 -12.75 -5.67 -18.84
CA ARG A 340 -12.28 -5.97 -17.47
C ARG A 340 -11.26 -4.90 -17.07
N ILE A 341 -11.39 -4.36 -15.89
CA ILE A 341 -10.51 -3.29 -15.40
C ILE A 341 -9.49 -3.83 -14.41
N CYS A 342 -8.21 -3.64 -14.71
CA CYS A 342 -7.11 -3.95 -13.81
C CYS A 342 -6.46 -2.65 -13.32
N PHE A 343 -6.60 -2.33 -12.03
CA PHE A 343 -5.84 -1.24 -11.43
C PHE A 343 -4.41 -1.69 -11.14
N VAL A 344 -3.45 -0.91 -11.60
CA VAL A 344 -2.02 -1.11 -11.31
C VAL A 344 -1.50 0.07 -10.50
N GLY A 345 -1.02 -0.20 -9.28
CA GLY A 345 -0.62 0.91 -8.42
C GLY A 345 0.20 0.52 -7.19
N PRO A 346 0.48 1.48 -6.31
CA PRO A 346 1.38 1.27 -5.17
C PRO A 346 0.72 0.65 -3.94
N CYS A 347 -0.59 0.32 -3.97
CA CYS A 347 -1.39 0.31 -2.76
C CYS A 347 -2.10 -1.03 -2.50
N ALA A 348 -1.77 -1.69 -1.37
CA ALA A 348 -2.48 -2.88 -0.93
C ALA A 348 -3.95 -2.57 -0.53
N ALA A 349 -4.23 -1.39 0.08
CA ALA A 349 -5.60 -1.03 0.48
C ALA A 349 -6.56 -0.86 -0.71
N LYS A 350 -6.06 -0.62 -1.92
CA LYS A 350 -6.87 -0.57 -3.15
C LYS A 350 -7.44 -1.94 -3.51
N LYS A 351 -6.77 -3.04 -3.16
CA LYS A 351 -7.32 -4.41 -3.29
C LYS A 351 -8.59 -4.57 -2.43
N LEU A 352 -8.55 -4.06 -1.19
CA LEU A 352 -9.72 -4.09 -0.30
C LEU A 352 -10.84 -3.17 -0.81
N GLU A 353 -10.51 -1.96 -1.27
CA GLU A 353 -11.48 -1.01 -1.83
C GLU A 353 -12.20 -1.62 -3.04
N ALA A 354 -11.44 -2.17 -3.99
CA ALA A 354 -12.00 -2.83 -5.16
C ALA A 354 -12.91 -4.02 -4.81
N SER A 355 -12.66 -4.70 -3.69
CA SER A 355 -13.42 -5.87 -3.26
C SER A 355 -14.71 -5.55 -2.48
N ARG A 356 -14.89 -4.28 -2.03
CA ARG A 356 -16.07 -3.87 -1.25
C ARG A 356 -17.29 -3.71 -2.15
N ARG A 357 -18.34 -4.48 -1.90
CA ARG A 357 -19.61 -4.38 -2.63
C ARG A 357 -20.25 -2.99 -2.52
N SER A 358 -20.09 -2.31 -1.38
CA SER A 358 -20.64 -0.96 -1.15
C SER A 358 -19.98 0.12 -2.02
N VAL A 359 -18.75 -0.10 -2.50
CA VAL A 359 -18.03 0.87 -3.35
C VAL A 359 -18.45 0.78 -4.80
N ARG A 360 -18.91 -0.40 -5.27
CA ARG A 360 -19.23 -0.66 -6.69
C ARG A 360 -18.15 -0.12 -7.61
N SER A 361 -16.91 -0.58 -7.38
CA SER A 361 -15.71 0.05 -7.95
C SER A 361 -15.58 -0.10 -9.46
N GLU A 362 -16.24 -1.08 -10.06
CA GLU A 362 -16.07 -1.50 -11.46
C GLU A 362 -14.62 -1.95 -11.78
N VAL A 363 -13.82 -2.20 -10.75
CA VAL A 363 -12.46 -2.72 -10.87
C VAL A 363 -12.48 -4.22 -10.64
N ASP A 364 -12.01 -4.97 -11.62
CA ASP A 364 -12.00 -6.44 -11.57
C ASP A 364 -10.75 -6.97 -10.87
N PHE A 365 -9.58 -6.40 -11.15
CA PHE A 365 -8.30 -6.84 -10.59
C PHE A 365 -7.47 -5.67 -10.08
N VAL A 366 -6.63 -5.93 -9.08
CA VAL A 366 -5.68 -4.95 -8.54
C VAL A 366 -4.30 -5.57 -8.42
N LEU A 367 -3.32 -4.99 -9.11
CA LEU A 367 -1.92 -5.34 -8.98
C LEU A 367 -1.11 -4.22 -8.32
N THR A 368 -0.13 -4.60 -7.54
CA THR A 368 0.94 -3.71 -7.11
C THR A 368 2.03 -3.62 -8.19
N PHE A 369 2.88 -2.58 -8.14
CA PHE A 369 4.03 -2.49 -9.06
C PHE A 369 5.02 -3.66 -8.85
N GLU A 370 5.11 -4.17 -7.62
CA GLU A 370 5.94 -5.33 -7.30
C GLU A 370 5.39 -6.60 -7.98
N GLU A 371 4.08 -6.79 -7.98
CA GLU A 371 3.41 -7.89 -8.70
C GLU A 371 3.55 -7.73 -10.22
N LEU A 372 3.33 -6.51 -10.75
CA LEU A 372 3.50 -6.25 -12.19
C LEU A 372 4.93 -6.54 -12.67
N MET A 373 5.95 -6.22 -11.86
CA MET A 373 7.33 -6.58 -12.19
C MET A 373 7.52 -8.09 -12.34
N GLY A 374 6.83 -8.89 -11.51
CA GLY A 374 6.81 -10.35 -11.64
C GLY A 374 6.21 -10.82 -12.96
N LEU A 375 5.16 -10.14 -13.46
CA LEU A 375 4.57 -10.45 -14.77
C LEU A 375 5.55 -10.12 -15.91
N PHE A 376 6.23 -8.97 -15.85
CA PHE A 376 7.23 -8.61 -16.85
C PHE A 376 8.37 -9.63 -16.92
N GLU A 377 8.86 -10.08 -15.77
CA GLU A 377 9.89 -11.15 -15.72
C GLU A 377 9.37 -12.50 -16.23
N ALA A 378 8.12 -12.85 -15.92
CA ALA A 378 7.50 -14.09 -16.40
C ALA A 378 7.43 -14.16 -17.94
N LYS A 379 7.15 -13.02 -18.58
CA LYS A 379 7.11 -12.86 -20.03
C LYS A 379 8.45 -12.46 -20.66
N SER A 380 9.51 -12.31 -19.83
CA SER A 380 10.83 -11.88 -20.28
C SER A 380 10.80 -10.56 -21.08
N VAL A 381 10.00 -9.60 -20.63
CA VAL A 381 9.88 -8.29 -21.25
C VAL A 381 11.21 -7.52 -21.10
N ASP A 382 11.85 -7.23 -22.23
CA ASP A 382 13.10 -6.45 -22.27
C ASP A 382 12.82 -4.96 -22.37
N PHE A 383 12.90 -4.24 -21.25
CA PHE A 383 12.62 -2.82 -21.16
C PHE A 383 13.55 -1.95 -22.05
N ALA A 384 14.75 -2.42 -22.38
CA ALA A 384 15.71 -1.70 -23.20
C ALA A 384 15.28 -1.68 -24.68
N SER A 385 14.69 -2.78 -25.15
CA SER A 385 14.25 -2.94 -26.54
C SER A 385 12.85 -2.39 -26.83
N LEU A 386 12.09 -1.98 -25.81
CA LEU A 386 10.75 -1.42 -26.02
C LEU A 386 10.78 -0.14 -26.85
N PRO A 387 9.89 0.00 -27.85
CA PRO A 387 9.75 1.24 -28.59
C PRO A 387 9.28 2.36 -27.66
N ASP A 388 9.85 3.55 -27.84
CA ASP A 388 9.46 4.75 -27.11
C ASP A 388 8.84 5.76 -28.08
N ASN A 389 7.50 5.70 -28.23
CA ASN A 389 6.76 6.60 -29.08
C ASN A 389 6.04 7.66 -28.23
N PRO A 390 6.54 8.91 -28.20
CA PRO A 390 5.92 9.99 -27.41
C PRO A 390 4.45 10.27 -27.74
N GLU A 391 4.01 10.00 -28.99
CA GLU A 391 2.62 10.19 -29.41
C GLU A 391 1.67 9.18 -28.72
N ASP A 392 2.15 8.01 -28.34
CA ASP A 392 1.42 6.99 -27.56
C ASP A 392 1.58 7.18 -26.04
N SER A 393 2.01 8.34 -25.59
CA SER A 393 2.13 8.66 -24.17
C SER A 393 0.78 8.98 -23.53
N PHE A 394 0.76 9.06 -22.18
CA PHE A 394 -0.41 9.55 -21.44
C PHE A 394 -0.53 11.07 -21.63
N SER A 395 -1.67 11.56 -22.10
CA SER A 395 -1.91 12.98 -22.37
C SER A 395 -3.22 13.52 -21.81
N SER A 396 -4.03 12.68 -21.18
CA SER A 396 -5.42 12.98 -20.88
C SER A 396 -5.67 13.48 -19.45
N ALA A 397 -4.62 13.72 -18.65
CA ALA A 397 -4.74 14.19 -17.27
C ALA A 397 -3.90 15.43 -16.99
N SER A 398 -4.35 16.22 -16.00
CA SER A 398 -3.68 17.44 -15.58
C SER A 398 -2.41 17.20 -14.76
N ALA A 399 -1.59 18.26 -14.62
CA ALA A 399 -0.47 18.28 -13.72
C ALA A 399 -0.89 18.07 -12.25
N ASP A 400 -2.00 18.69 -11.84
CA ASP A 400 -2.54 18.55 -10.49
C ASP A 400 -2.95 17.11 -10.20
N ALA A 401 -3.63 16.43 -11.12
CA ALA A 401 -4.03 15.03 -10.99
C ALA A 401 -2.84 14.07 -10.86
N ARG A 402 -1.79 14.27 -11.66
CA ARG A 402 -0.54 13.51 -11.53
C ARG A 402 0.13 13.74 -10.17
N GLY A 403 -0.04 14.94 -9.60
CA GLY A 403 0.44 15.33 -8.28
C GLY A 403 -0.15 14.52 -7.12
N PHE A 404 -1.28 13.85 -7.28
CA PHE A 404 -1.91 12.99 -6.26
C PHE A 404 -0.99 11.90 -5.72
N ALA A 405 0.02 11.52 -6.48
CA ALA A 405 0.97 10.49 -6.07
C ALA A 405 1.86 10.89 -4.90
N ALA A 406 2.05 12.19 -4.63
CA ALA A 406 2.81 12.71 -3.50
C ALA A 406 1.90 13.26 -2.40
N SER A 407 2.38 13.23 -1.16
CA SER A 407 1.66 13.86 -0.02
C SER A 407 1.57 15.38 -0.22
N GLY A 408 0.42 15.95 0.06
CA GLY A 408 0.09 17.35 -0.19
C GLY A 408 -0.49 17.61 -1.59
N GLY A 409 -0.36 16.67 -2.51
CA GLY A 409 -0.79 16.84 -3.90
C GLY A 409 -2.30 16.86 -4.08
N VAL A 410 -3.03 16.10 -3.30
CA VAL A 410 -4.51 16.05 -3.37
C VAL A 410 -5.11 17.38 -2.91
N ALA A 411 -4.72 17.82 -1.72
CA ALA A 411 -5.23 19.09 -1.20
C ALA A 411 -4.84 20.28 -2.10
N GLN A 412 -3.61 20.27 -2.66
CA GLN A 412 -3.19 21.32 -3.59
C GLN A 412 -4.04 21.34 -4.86
N ALA A 413 -4.36 20.17 -5.42
CA ALA A 413 -5.22 20.06 -6.60
C ALA A 413 -6.63 20.63 -6.32
N VAL A 414 -7.23 20.26 -5.18
CA VAL A 414 -8.54 20.80 -4.76
C VAL A 414 -8.48 22.31 -4.56
N VAL A 415 -7.44 22.84 -3.90
CA VAL A 415 -7.24 24.29 -3.75
C VAL A 415 -7.12 24.99 -5.11
N ASN A 416 -6.37 24.42 -6.06
CA ASN A 416 -6.21 25.00 -7.39
C ASN A 416 -7.54 25.01 -8.15
N ALA A 417 -8.33 23.93 -8.07
CA ALA A 417 -9.64 23.85 -8.67
C ALA A 417 -10.62 24.87 -8.07
N ILE A 418 -10.66 25.01 -6.74
CA ILE A 418 -11.50 26.02 -6.07
C ILE A 418 -11.10 27.42 -6.50
N LYS A 419 -9.82 27.77 -6.51
CA LYS A 419 -9.34 29.09 -6.99
C LYS A 419 -9.71 29.37 -8.44
N LYS A 420 -9.83 28.35 -9.27
CA LYS A 420 -10.27 28.50 -10.67
C LYS A 420 -11.78 28.73 -10.78
N MET A 421 -12.56 28.10 -9.88
CA MET A 421 -14.02 28.22 -9.84
C MET A 421 -14.48 29.49 -9.09
N ASP A 422 -13.82 29.80 -7.99
CA ASP A 422 -14.09 30.96 -7.13
C ASP A 422 -12.76 31.57 -6.63
N PRO A 423 -12.22 32.57 -7.37
CA PRO A 423 -10.93 33.20 -7.06
C PRO A 423 -10.85 33.86 -5.67
N ASP A 424 -11.99 34.30 -5.13
CA ASP A 424 -12.06 35.01 -3.84
C ASP A 424 -12.14 34.04 -2.65
N ARG A 425 -12.38 32.77 -2.90
CA ARG A 425 -12.48 31.73 -1.85
C ARG A 425 -11.11 31.38 -1.28
N GLU A 426 -10.88 31.72 -0.03
CA GLU A 426 -9.71 31.29 0.72
C GLU A 426 -9.90 29.85 1.25
N VAL A 427 -8.92 28.97 1.02
CA VAL A 427 -8.94 27.59 1.49
C VAL A 427 -7.75 27.32 2.40
N LYS A 428 -8.02 26.97 3.65
CA LYS A 428 -7.01 26.55 4.62
C LYS A 428 -6.81 25.04 4.53
N VAL A 429 -5.56 24.60 4.53
CA VAL A 429 -5.21 23.18 4.38
C VAL A 429 -4.41 22.68 5.58
N ALA A 430 -4.68 21.48 6.01
CA ALA A 430 -3.79 20.71 6.88
C ALA A 430 -3.59 19.30 6.32
N SER A 431 -2.35 18.83 6.29
CA SER A 431 -1.99 17.52 5.74
C SER A 431 -1.28 16.66 6.78
N ALA A 432 -1.55 15.36 6.74
CA ALA A 432 -0.88 14.37 7.59
C ALA A 432 -0.52 13.13 6.77
N GLN A 433 0.64 12.54 7.09
CA GLN A 433 1.13 11.34 6.42
C GLN A 433 1.56 10.28 7.43
N GLY A 434 1.12 9.03 7.17
CA GLY A 434 1.15 7.96 8.17
C GLY A 434 -0.08 7.99 9.07
N LEU A 435 -0.73 6.85 9.27
CA LEU A 435 -2.00 6.77 10.00
C LEU A 435 -1.92 7.27 11.46
N ALA A 436 -0.73 7.20 12.09
CA ALA A 436 -0.54 7.74 13.44
C ALA A 436 -0.70 9.26 13.47
N ASP A 437 -0.14 9.98 12.48
CA ASP A 437 -0.25 11.44 12.39
C ASP A 437 -1.62 11.86 11.84
N CYS A 438 -2.19 11.09 10.93
CA CYS A 438 -3.58 11.26 10.52
C CYS A 438 -4.55 11.18 11.71
N LYS A 439 -4.33 10.23 12.62
CA LYS A 439 -5.11 10.12 13.85
C LYS A 439 -4.98 11.36 14.75
N LYS A 440 -3.76 11.90 14.90
CA LYS A 440 -3.54 13.15 15.65
C LYS A 440 -4.27 14.32 14.99
N MET A 441 -4.20 14.43 13.66
CA MET A 441 -4.92 15.46 12.90
C MET A 441 -6.43 15.37 13.16
N MET A 442 -7.03 14.19 13.12
CA MET A 442 -8.45 13.98 13.42
C MET A 442 -8.80 14.32 14.89
N MET A 443 -7.91 14.02 15.85
CA MET A 443 -8.13 14.41 17.24
C MET A 443 -8.18 15.94 17.38
N MET A 444 -7.31 16.67 16.69
CA MET A 444 -7.30 18.13 16.67
C MET A 444 -8.52 18.70 15.93
N ALA A 445 -8.95 18.08 14.84
CA ALA A 445 -10.16 18.43 14.11
C ALA A 445 -11.41 18.26 14.98
N LYS A 446 -11.53 17.13 15.70
CA LYS A 446 -12.60 16.90 16.68
C LYS A 446 -12.62 17.96 17.79
N ALA A 447 -11.46 18.49 18.17
CA ALA A 447 -11.35 19.58 19.15
C ALA A 447 -11.59 20.99 18.56
N GLY A 448 -12.04 21.09 17.30
CA GLY A 448 -12.38 22.34 16.63
C GLY A 448 -11.20 23.15 16.07
N LYS A 449 -9.96 22.62 16.10
CA LYS A 449 -8.77 23.34 15.63
C LYS A 449 -8.78 23.57 14.10
N TYR A 450 -9.48 22.74 13.36
CA TYR A 450 -9.48 22.77 11.90
C TYR A 450 -10.83 23.17 11.29
N ASN A 451 -11.63 23.99 11.97
CA ASN A 451 -12.86 24.50 11.39
C ASN A 451 -12.56 25.38 10.17
N GLY A 452 -13.22 25.11 9.06
CA GLY A 452 -12.99 25.78 7.77
C GLY A 452 -11.82 25.22 6.95
N TYR A 453 -11.25 24.07 7.34
CA TYR A 453 -10.08 23.49 6.68
C TYR A 453 -10.45 22.34 5.75
N LEU A 454 -9.65 22.18 4.70
CA LEU A 454 -9.50 20.95 3.93
C LEU A 454 -8.38 20.10 4.57
N LEU A 455 -8.68 18.85 4.92
CA LEU A 455 -7.73 17.93 5.55
C LEU A 455 -7.30 16.84 4.58
N GLU A 456 -6.01 16.76 4.29
CA GLU A 456 -5.45 15.65 3.52
C GLU A 456 -4.83 14.61 4.44
N GLY A 457 -5.31 13.36 4.37
CA GLY A 457 -4.71 12.23 5.08
C GLY A 457 -4.15 11.19 4.12
N MET A 458 -2.87 10.85 4.28
CA MET A 458 -2.21 9.78 3.54
C MET A 458 -1.71 8.69 4.48
N ALA A 459 -2.12 7.43 4.25
CA ALA A 459 -1.67 6.32 5.08
C ALA A 459 -0.17 6.00 4.94
N CYS A 460 0.41 6.33 3.79
CA CYS A 460 1.82 6.10 3.51
C CYS A 460 2.62 7.39 3.72
N PRO A 461 3.70 7.38 4.54
CA PRO A 461 4.61 8.52 4.63
C PRO A 461 5.27 8.78 3.27
N GLY A 462 5.12 10.00 2.74
CA GLY A 462 5.55 10.41 1.40
C GLY A 462 4.45 10.35 0.34
N GLY A 463 3.26 9.79 0.65
CA GLY A 463 2.17 9.62 -0.30
C GLY A 463 2.22 8.28 -1.05
N CYS A 464 1.50 8.18 -2.16
CA CYS A 464 1.37 6.96 -2.94
C CYS A 464 2.69 6.47 -3.55
N ILE A 465 3.61 7.38 -3.89
CA ILE A 465 4.97 7.03 -4.37
C ILE A 465 5.80 6.24 -3.35
N ALA A 466 5.36 6.23 -2.09
CA ALA A 466 5.91 5.46 -1.01
C ALA A 466 4.94 4.37 -0.53
N GLY A 467 4.03 3.91 -1.37
CA GLY A 467 3.05 2.86 -1.10
C GLY A 467 3.66 1.48 -0.81
N ALA A 468 2.85 0.55 -0.29
CA ALA A 468 3.35 -0.76 0.14
C ALA A 468 3.84 -1.64 -1.03
N GLY A 469 3.31 -1.42 -2.24
CA GLY A 469 3.67 -2.17 -3.45
C GLY A 469 4.66 -1.45 -4.38
N THR A 470 5.41 -0.43 -3.90
CA THR A 470 6.43 0.27 -4.68
C THR A 470 7.79 -0.42 -4.63
N LEU A 471 8.57 -0.25 -5.70
CA LEU A 471 9.91 -0.81 -5.88
C LEU A 471 11.01 0.22 -5.62
N ALA A 472 10.82 1.44 -6.11
CA ALA A 472 11.83 2.47 -6.16
C ALA A 472 11.99 3.24 -4.83
N ASP A 473 13.11 3.96 -4.72
CA ASP A 473 13.35 4.90 -3.64
C ASP A 473 12.36 6.07 -3.71
N PRO A 474 11.61 6.37 -2.62
CA PRO A 474 10.59 7.42 -2.65
C PRO A 474 11.15 8.82 -2.96
N ALA A 475 12.34 9.17 -2.48
CA ALA A 475 12.90 10.50 -2.71
C ALA A 475 13.26 10.73 -4.19
N LYS A 476 13.84 9.71 -4.85
CA LYS A 476 14.08 9.75 -6.30
C LYS A 476 12.78 9.80 -7.07
N SER A 477 11.76 9.05 -6.62
CA SER A 477 10.45 9.02 -7.28
C SER A 477 9.72 10.36 -7.21
N VAL A 478 9.87 11.16 -6.13
CA VAL A 478 9.35 12.54 -6.05
C VAL A 478 9.92 13.42 -7.16
N ALA A 479 11.24 13.37 -7.37
CA ALA A 479 11.89 14.19 -8.41
C ALA A 479 11.38 13.83 -9.81
N MET A 480 11.25 12.53 -10.11
CA MET A 480 10.73 12.05 -11.39
C MET A 480 9.22 12.37 -11.55
N LEU A 481 8.45 12.28 -10.48
CA LEU A 481 7.04 12.67 -10.49
C LEU A 481 6.86 14.15 -10.82
N ASN A 482 7.68 15.03 -10.23
CA ASN A 482 7.63 16.46 -10.52
C ASN A 482 7.97 16.76 -11.99
N LYS A 483 8.91 16.04 -12.59
CA LYS A 483 9.18 16.12 -14.03
C LYS A 483 7.95 15.71 -14.84
N TYR A 484 7.39 14.52 -14.57
CA TYR A 484 6.23 13.98 -15.25
C TYR A 484 4.98 14.88 -15.11
N LYS A 485 4.78 15.45 -13.93
CA LYS A 485 3.74 16.45 -13.66
C LYS A 485 3.89 17.68 -14.54
N ASN A 486 5.12 18.21 -14.67
CA ASN A 486 5.38 19.43 -15.44
C ASN A 486 5.22 19.23 -16.96
N GLU A 487 5.36 18.00 -17.45
CA GLU A 487 5.17 17.62 -18.85
C GLU A 487 3.67 17.60 -19.25
N ALA A 488 2.74 17.62 -18.30
CA ALA A 488 1.30 17.64 -18.58
C ALA A 488 0.91 18.94 -19.33
N THR A 489 0.13 18.80 -20.39
CA THR A 489 -0.41 19.94 -21.17
C THR A 489 -1.42 20.72 -20.36
N MET A 490 -2.35 20.02 -19.72
CA MET A 490 -3.31 20.60 -18.78
C MET A 490 -2.65 20.80 -17.40
N LYS A 491 -2.94 21.93 -16.77
CA LYS A 491 -2.31 22.26 -15.47
C LYS A 491 -3.23 22.00 -14.30
N VAL A 492 -4.50 22.32 -14.44
CA VAL A 492 -5.51 22.26 -13.38
C VAL A 492 -6.59 21.24 -13.74
N ALA A 493 -7.14 20.57 -12.76
CA ALA A 493 -8.16 19.53 -12.91
C ALA A 493 -9.40 20.01 -13.69
N THR A 494 -9.78 21.29 -13.57
CA THR A 494 -10.91 21.88 -14.28
C THR A 494 -10.73 22.00 -15.81
N GLU A 495 -9.54 21.72 -16.32
CA GLU A 495 -9.24 21.70 -17.77
C GLU A 495 -9.53 20.33 -18.41
N THR A 496 -9.92 19.33 -17.60
CA THR A 496 -10.19 17.97 -18.08
C THR A 496 -11.35 17.96 -19.11
N PRO A 497 -11.22 17.23 -20.23
CA PRO A 497 -12.31 17.06 -21.19
C PRO A 497 -13.45 16.16 -20.69
N TYR A 498 -13.26 15.49 -19.55
CA TYR A 498 -14.21 14.50 -19.00
C TYR A 498 -15.18 15.09 -17.96
N GLN A 499 -15.15 16.39 -17.70
CA GLN A 499 -15.94 17.03 -16.65
C GLN A 499 -17.44 16.74 -16.78
N ASP A 500 -17.99 16.79 -18.00
CA ASP A 500 -19.42 16.54 -18.27
C ASP A 500 -19.84 15.09 -17.97
N SER A 501 -18.88 14.17 -17.95
CA SER A 501 -19.14 12.76 -17.61
C SER A 501 -19.34 12.53 -16.11
N LEU A 502 -18.90 13.43 -15.25
CA LEU A 502 -18.89 13.22 -13.79
C LEU A 502 -20.28 12.86 -13.25
N ASN A 503 -21.32 13.59 -13.61
CA ASN A 503 -22.68 13.33 -13.16
C ASN A 503 -23.23 11.95 -13.58
N LEU A 504 -22.68 11.38 -14.65
CA LEU A 504 -23.10 10.08 -15.19
C LEU A 504 -22.33 8.91 -14.53
N LEU A 505 -21.32 9.19 -13.71
CA LEU A 505 -20.52 8.19 -13.01
C LEU A 505 -21.02 7.90 -11.58
N HIS A 506 -21.91 8.75 -11.05
CA HIS A 506 -22.58 8.58 -9.77
C HIS A 506 -23.85 7.72 -9.93
N TYR A 507 -23.75 6.38 -9.64
CA TYR A 507 -24.89 5.44 -9.64
C TYR A 507 -24.76 4.34 -8.61
#